data_96de26e76bb148defd23a5afe403cc02
#
_entry.id   96de26e76bb148defd23a5afe403cc02
#
_cell.length_a   1.000
_cell.length_b   1.000
_cell.length_c   1.000
_cell.angle_alpha   90.00
_cell.angle_beta   90.00
_cell.angle_gamma   90.00
#
_symmetry.space_group_name_H-M   'P 1'
#
loop_
_entity.id
_entity.type
_entity.pdbx_description
1 polymer ?
#
loop_
_entity_poly.entity_id
_entity_poly.type
_entity_poly.pdbx_seq_one_letter_code
_entity_poly.pdbx_strand_id
1 'polypeptide(L)'
;LAREGVGEFLQYLERNSEFRNDFNIIVAHGVSAKDIITTTYPLQKVPSFKISTQIDTFLDEWGGEPKVRLTDYIRALTSDGRHPVSASMSIEGHPKKGHNLAHNEELQPEAMVVMDGMAVFEEDQLIGFLSVEDTRNYLWTQDIHLTTVSVPCGEDKYLGVRVKNSRTKINTSYINEKPHITVDILLETELQSSHCREDLTLVETYKHYEKLIDQYVSEKIADTISKVQDEFGVDIFGFGDDFYRQHPKKFKELKQDWDA
;
A
#
# COMPACT_ATOMS: atom_id res chain seq x y z
N LEU A 1 -4.05 -21.43 0.28
CA LEU A 1 -3.48 -21.10 1.59
C LEU A 1 -3.97 -19.72 2.07
N ALA A 2 -3.64 -18.60 1.41
CA ALA A 2 -4.02 -17.28 1.91
C ALA A 2 -5.55 -17.09 2.06
N ARG A 3 -6.36 -17.66 1.18
CA ARG A 3 -7.84 -17.66 1.26
C ARG A 3 -8.41 -18.61 2.29
N GLU A 4 -7.63 -19.55 2.80
CA GLU A 4 -8.03 -20.54 3.79
C GLU A 4 -7.64 -20.15 5.22
N GLY A 5 -6.83 -19.10 5.35
CA GLY A 5 -6.28 -18.61 6.58
C GLY A 5 -4.78 -18.89 6.73
N VAL A 6 -4.05 -17.91 7.22
CA VAL A 6 -2.59 -18.01 7.42
C VAL A 6 -2.16 -17.79 8.87
N GLY A 7 -3.10 -17.45 9.76
CA GLY A 7 -2.81 -17.01 11.12
C GLY A 7 -2.03 -18.03 11.93
N GLU A 8 -2.46 -19.29 11.95
CA GLU A 8 -1.77 -20.35 12.70
C GLU A 8 -0.33 -20.55 12.18
N PHE A 9 -0.13 -20.54 10.86
CA PHE A 9 1.17 -20.71 10.25
C PHE A 9 2.10 -19.55 10.59
N LEU A 10 1.63 -18.31 10.49
CA LEU A 10 2.42 -17.11 10.77
C LEU A 10 2.72 -16.98 12.27
N GLN A 11 1.79 -17.32 13.14
CA GLN A 11 2.02 -17.36 14.59
C GLN A 11 3.02 -18.44 15.00
N TYR A 12 3.04 -19.58 14.30
CA TYR A 12 4.07 -20.59 14.50
C TYR A 12 5.45 -20.05 14.15
N LEU A 13 5.59 -19.36 13.00
CA LEU A 13 6.86 -18.74 12.59
C LEU A 13 7.33 -17.67 13.59
N GLU A 14 6.41 -16.86 14.10
CA GLU A 14 6.74 -15.82 15.09
C GLU A 14 7.28 -16.39 16.39
N ARG A 15 6.68 -17.50 16.87
CA ARG A 15 7.10 -18.15 18.13
C ARG A 15 8.35 -18.99 18.01
N ASN A 16 8.77 -19.31 16.81
CA ASN A 16 9.95 -20.16 16.59
C ASN A 16 11.22 -19.30 16.56
N SER A 17 12.07 -19.45 17.57
CA SER A 17 13.32 -18.68 17.71
C SER A 17 14.36 -18.91 16.61
N GLU A 18 14.19 -19.92 15.76
CA GLU A 18 15.05 -20.18 14.60
C GLU A 18 14.75 -19.26 13.42
N PHE A 19 13.55 -18.65 13.38
CA PHE A 19 13.15 -17.71 12.34
C PHE A 19 13.35 -16.26 12.81
N ARG A 20 13.85 -15.43 11.90
CA ARG A 20 13.87 -13.99 12.11
C ARG A 20 12.47 -13.44 11.82
N ASN A 21 12.04 -12.45 12.57
CA ASN A 21 10.68 -11.87 12.43
C ASN A 21 10.66 -10.65 11.49
N ASP A 22 11.78 -10.33 10.85
CA ASP A 22 11.97 -9.15 10.01
C ASP A 22 11.83 -9.41 8.51
N PHE A 23 11.36 -10.60 8.10
CA PHE A 23 11.11 -10.89 6.70
C PHE A 23 9.76 -10.33 6.22
N ASN A 24 9.73 -9.96 4.94
CA ASN A 24 8.51 -9.45 4.31
C ASN A 24 7.53 -10.58 4.00
N ILE A 25 6.23 -10.32 4.23
CA ILE A 25 5.14 -11.16 3.79
C ILE A 25 4.66 -10.66 2.43
N ILE A 26 4.53 -11.58 1.47
CA ILE A 26 4.12 -11.27 0.11
C ILE A 26 3.08 -12.29 -0.34
N VAL A 27 2.01 -11.84 -0.96
CA VAL A 27 0.99 -12.69 -1.56
C VAL A 27 1.20 -12.78 -3.07
N ALA A 28 1.21 -14.00 -3.58
CA ALA A 28 1.22 -14.25 -5.01
C ALA A 28 -0.20 -14.06 -5.57
N HIS A 29 -0.38 -13.13 -6.51
CA HIS A 29 -1.64 -12.83 -7.15
C HIS A 29 -1.73 -13.47 -8.54
N GLY A 30 -2.75 -14.30 -8.77
CA GLY A 30 -2.98 -14.97 -10.05
C GLY A 30 -1.98 -16.05 -10.43
N VAL A 31 -0.93 -16.26 -9.63
CA VAL A 31 0.13 -17.24 -9.84
C VAL A 31 0.46 -17.97 -8.55
N SER A 32 1.27 -19.03 -8.60
CA SER A 32 1.72 -19.68 -7.37
C SER A 32 2.92 -18.96 -6.78
N ALA A 33 3.05 -19.01 -5.43
CA ALA A 33 4.24 -18.49 -4.76
C ALA A 33 5.52 -19.20 -5.27
N LYS A 34 5.40 -20.47 -5.65
CA LYS A 34 6.51 -21.22 -6.27
C LYS A 34 6.96 -20.58 -7.57
N ASP A 35 6.04 -20.16 -8.44
CA ASP A 35 6.39 -19.53 -9.70
C ASP A 35 7.16 -18.21 -9.47
N ILE A 36 6.72 -17.40 -8.50
CA ILE A 36 7.42 -16.16 -8.12
C ILE A 36 8.85 -16.42 -7.65
N ILE A 37 9.05 -17.35 -6.71
CA ILE A 37 10.38 -17.61 -6.14
C ILE A 37 11.32 -18.40 -7.09
N THR A 38 10.78 -19.03 -8.11
CA THR A 38 11.59 -19.77 -9.10
C THR A 38 11.83 -18.99 -10.39
N THR A 39 11.21 -17.81 -10.56
CA THR A 39 11.50 -16.93 -11.70
C THR A 39 12.92 -16.39 -11.60
N THR A 40 13.70 -16.55 -12.65
CA THR A 40 15.10 -16.14 -12.73
C THR A 40 15.25 -14.73 -13.29
N TYR A 41 16.35 -14.08 -12.97
CA TYR A 41 16.61 -12.69 -13.37
C TYR A 41 18.04 -12.52 -13.92
N PRO A 42 18.24 -11.75 -15.01
CA PRO A 42 19.56 -11.58 -15.63
C PRO A 42 20.63 -11.00 -14.69
N LEU A 43 20.23 -10.01 -13.87
CA LEU A 43 21.18 -9.27 -13.02
C LEU A 43 21.24 -9.77 -11.58
N GLN A 44 20.32 -10.61 -11.15
CA GLN A 44 20.19 -11.05 -9.75
C GLN A 44 19.95 -12.55 -9.68
N LYS A 45 20.97 -13.29 -9.29
CA LYS A 45 20.92 -14.77 -9.26
C LYS A 45 20.03 -15.35 -8.16
N VAL A 46 19.74 -14.57 -7.09
CA VAL A 46 18.92 -15.00 -5.95
C VAL A 46 17.56 -14.32 -6.03
N PRO A 47 16.48 -15.03 -6.40
CA PRO A 47 15.15 -14.42 -6.59
C PRO A 47 14.62 -13.70 -5.36
N SER A 48 14.77 -14.29 -4.16
CA SER A 48 14.30 -13.65 -2.91
C SER A 48 14.99 -12.32 -2.62
N PHE A 49 16.28 -12.20 -2.95
CA PHE A 49 17.00 -10.94 -2.80
C PHE A 49 16.55 -9.90 -3.82
N LYS A 50 16.29 -10.32 -5.07
CA LYS A 50 15.70 -9.44 -6.09
C LYS A 50 14.34 -8.90 -5.65
N ILE A 51 13.47 -9.76 -5.13
CA ILE A 51 12.14 -9.40 -4.64
C ILE A 51 12.25 -8.38 -3.49
N SER A 52 13.10 -8.64 -2.50
CA SER A 52 13.29 -7.72 -1.38
C SER A 52 13.78 -6.34 -1.84
N THR A 53 14.81 -6.31 -2.72
CA THR A 53 15.32 -5.05 -3.28
C THR A 53 14.25 -4.33 -4.11
N GLN A 54 13.42 -5.07 -4.84
CA GLN A 54 12.34 -4.50 -5.65
C GLN A 54 11.28 -3.84 -4.77
N ILE A 55 10.88 -4.46 -3.66
CA ILE A 55 9.95 -3.87 -2.69
C ILE A 55 10.54 -2.57 -2.13
N ASP A 56 11.80 -2.62 -1.65
CA ASP A 56 12.44 -1.44 -1.07
C ASP A 56 12.51 -0.28 -2.09
N THR A 57 12.97 -0.57 -3.32
CA THR A 57 13.07 0.46 -4.37
C THR A 57 11.70 1.02 -4.76
N PHE A 58 10.69 0.14 -4.88
CA PHE A 58 9.37 0.56 -5.30
C PHE A 58 8.65 1.40 -4.23
N LEU A 59 8.83 1.04 -2.96
CA LEU A 59 8.36 1.84 -1.83
C LEU A 59 9.06 3.20 -1.77
N ASP A 60 10.39 3.20 -1.84
CA ASP A 60 11.20 4.41 -1.66
C ASP A 60 11.07 5.42 -2.81
N GLU A 61 10.85 4.95 -4.05
CA GLU A 61 10.81 5.83 -5.22
C GLU A 61 9.39 6.13 -5.71
N TRP A 62 8.45 5.24 -5.49
CA TRP A 62 7.10 5.37 -6.03
C TRP A 62 6.00 5.32 -4.96
N GLY A 63 6.29 4.74 -3.80
CA GLY A 63 5.36 4.63 -2.68
C GLY A 63 4.14 3.76 -2.98
N GLY A 64 4.30 2.73 -3.80
CA GLY A 64 3.19 1.93 -4.28
C GLY A 64 3.08 0.52 -3.69
N GLU A 65 3.93 0.18 -2.73
CA GLU A 65 3.96 -1.16 -2.15
C GLU A 65 4.20 -1.11 -0.64
N PRO A 66 3.37 -1.74 0.19
CA PRO A 66 3.60 -1.78 1.63
C PRO A 66 4.72 -2.76 1.98
N LYS A 67 5.69 -2.30 2.75
CA LYS A 67 6.70 -3.16 3.35
C LYS A 67 6.16 -3.75 4.64
N VAL A 68 5.41 -4.85 4.54
CA VAL A 68 4.80 -5.52 5.68
C VAL A 68 5.67 -6.69 6.13
N ARG A 69 6.23 -6.58 7.32
CA ARG A 69 6.98 -7.67 7.96
C ARG A 69 6.03 -8.59 8.74
N LEU A 70 6.53 -9.78 9.09
CA LEU A 70 5.79 -10.72 9.94
C LEU A 70 5.23 -10.05 11.21
N THR A 71 6.06 -9.26 11.90
CA THR A 71 5.65 -8.54 13.11
C THR A 71 4.52 -7.54 12.88
N ASP A 72 4.53 -6.85 11.73
CA ASP A 72 3.50 -5.86 11.38
C ASP A 72 2.18 -6.56 11.06
N TYR A 73 2.26 -7.68 10.33
CA TYR A 73 1.09 -8.50 10.03
C TYR A 73 0.45 -9.09 11.29
N ILE A 74 1.26 -9.70 12.18
CA ILE A 74 0.76 -10.27 13.45
C ILE A 74 0.16 -9.18 14.35
N ARG A 75 0.77 -7.99 14.39
CA ARG A 75 0.20 -6.87 15.14
C ARG A 75 -1.17 -6.47 14.62
N ALA A 76 -1.36 -6.39 13.29
CA ALA A 76 -2.66 -6.11 12.71
C ALA A 76 -3.65 -7.25 12.96
N LEU A 77 -3.22 -8.51 12.79
CA LEU A 77 -4.04 -9.71 13.04
C LEU A 77 -4.55 -9.81 14.50
N THR A 78 -3.78 -9.30 15.45
CA THR A 78 -4.14 -9.34 16.88
C THR A 78 -4.80 -8.04 17.36
N SER A 79 -4.96 -7.06 16.48
CA SER A 79 -5.68 -5.83 16.77
C SER A 79 -7.19 -6.03 16.67
N ASP A 80 -7.93 -5.29 17.51
CA ASP A 80 -9.39 -5.23 17.45
C ASP A 80 -9.91 -4.10 16.54
N GLY A 81 -9.03 -3.24 16.04
CA GLY A 81 -9.37 -2.05 15.27
C GLY A 81 -8.58 -1.91 13.96
N ARG A 82 -8.03 -3.02 13.47
CA ARG A 82 -7.28 -3.03 12.22
C ARG A 82 -7.19 -4.43 11.62
N HIS A 83 -7.35 -4.53 10.31
CA HIS A 83 -7.13 -5.76 9.55
C HIS A 83 -5.76 -5.79 8.86
N PRO A 84 -5.16 -7.00 8.68
CA PRO A 84 -3.87 -7.12 8.05
C PRO A 84 -3.89 -6.78 6.55
N VAL A 85 -2.77 -6.30 6.07
CA VAL A 85 -2.47 -6.15 4.65
C VAL A 85 -1.10 -6.76 4.34
N SER A 86 -0.82 -6.98 3.08
CA SER A 86 0.48 -7.49 2.63
C SER A 86 0.77 -7.01 1.21
N ALA A 87 2.05 -6.90 0.87
CA ALA A 87 2.45 -6.70 -0.52
C ALA A 87 1.91 -7.82 -1.42
N SER A 88 1.54 -7.50 -2.65
CA SER A 88 1.18 -8.51 -3.65
C SER A 88 2.07 -8.45 -4.88
N MET A 89 2.34 -9.61 -5.47
CA MET A 89 3.14 -9.74 -6.67
C MET A 89 2.48 -10.70 -7.64
N SER A 90 2.60 -10.38 -8.92
CA SER A 90 2.18 -11.24 -10.03
C SER A 90 3.33 -11.51 -11.00
N ILE A 91 3.07 -12.24 -12.07
CA ILE A 91 4.01 -12.46 -13.16
C ILE A 91 3.38 -11.98 -14.46
N GLU A 92 4.00 -10.99 -15.07
CA GLU A 92 3.72 -10.64 -16.46
C GLU A 92 4.37 -11.64 -17.40
N GLY A 93 3.62 -12.12 -18.40
CA GLY A 93 4.07 -13.11 -19.37
C GLY A 93 3.74 -14.56 -18.98
N HIS A 94 4.63 -15.49 -19.28
CA HIS A 94 4.40 -16.91 -19.08
C HIS A 94 5.19 -17.47 -17.89
N PRO A 95 4.56 -17.71 -16.72
CA PRO A 95 5.28 -18.07 -15.48
C PRO A 95 6.26 -19.23 -15.65
N LYS A 96 5.87 -20.28 -16.40
CA LYS A 96 6.71 -21.49 -16.60
C LYS A 96 7.97 -21.23 -17.42
N LYS A 97 8.02 -20.16 -18.20
CA LYS A 97 9.18 -19.81 -19.02
C LYS A 97 10.27 -19.11 -18.21
N GLY A 98 9.88 -18.44 -17.13
CA GLY A 98 10.81 -17.77 -16.20
C GLY A 98 11.69 -18.73 -15.36
N HIS A 99 11.42 -20.03 -15.37
CA HIS A 99 12.13 -21.02 -14.53
C HIS A 99 13.42 -21.56 -15.20
N ASN A 100 13.78 -21.08 -16.38
CA ASN A 100 14.94 -21.56 -17.12
C ASN A 100 16.10 -20.56 -17.03
N LEU A 101 17.32 -21.06 -16.81
CA LEU A 101 18.52 -20.21 -16.82
C LEU A 101 18.76 -19.53 -18.16
N ALA A 102 18.37 -20.13 -19.28
CA ALA A 102 18.44 -19.50 -20.60
C ALA A 102 17.61 -18.20 -20.67
N HIS A 103 16.56 -18.07 -19.89
CA HIS A 103 15.74 -16.86 -19.76
C HIS A 103 16.56 -15.63 -19.28
N ASN A 104 17.65 -15.86 -18.55
CA ASN A 104 18.56 -14.80 -18.10
C ASN A 104 19.43 -14.20 -19.22
N GLU A 105 19.53 -14.87 -20.35
CA GLU A 105 20.33 -14.44 -21.50
C GLU A 105 19.47 -13.73 -22.55
N GLU A 106 18.14 -13.68 -22.35
CA GLU A 106 17.22 -13.03 -23.27
C GLU A 106 17.15 -11.52 -23.02
N LEU A 107 17.16 -10.73 -24.12
CA LEU A 107 16.98 -9.26 -24.03
C LEU A 107 15.56 -8.87 -23.63
N GLN A 108 14.57 -9.72 -23.93
CA GLN A 108 13.18 -9.58 -23.53
C GLN A 108 12.75 -10.82 -22.77
N PRO A 109 12.76 -10.79 -21.43
CA PRO A 109 12.32 -11.93 -20.64
C PRO A 109 10.84 -12.25 -20.90
N GLU A 110 10.53 -13.54 -21.11
CA GLU A 110 9.15 -13.99 -21.34
C GLU A 110 8.30 -14.07 -20.06
N ALA A 111 8.92 -13.89 -18.90
CA ALA A 111 8.27 -13.83 -17.59
C ALA A 111 8.98 -12.85 -16.68
N MET A 112 8.23 -11.97 -16.02
CA MET A 112 8.76 -10.96 -15.15
C MET A 112 7.88 -10.84 -13.90
N VAL A 113 8.48 -10.96 -12.70
CA VAL A 113 7.77 -10.68 -11.45
C VAL A 113 7.59 -9.17 -11.32
N VAL A 114 6.36 -8.75 -11.15
CA VAL A 114 5.95 -7.35 -11.01
C VAL A 114 5.24 -7.12 -9.68
N MET A 115 5.33 -5.90 -9.19
CA MET A 115 4.49 -5.42 -8.08
C MET A 115 3.06 -5.29 -8.58
N ASP A 116 2.10 -5.75 -7.78
CA ASP A 116 0.70 -5.83 -8.16
C ASP A 116 -0.24 -5.26 -7.10
N GLY A 117 0.28 -4.31 -6.33
CA GLY A 117 -0.46 -3.61 -5.30
C GLY A 117 -0.50 -4.36 -3.96
N MET A 118 -1.64 -4.43 -3.31
CA MET A 118 -1.75 -4.86 -1.93
C MET A 118 -2.86 -5.90 -1.73
N ALA A 119 -2.54 -6.96 -1.02
CA ALA A 119 -3.50 -7.96 -0.55
C ALA A 119 -4.17 -7.47 0.74
N VAL A 120 -5.50 -7.62 0.80
CA VAL A 120 -6.36 -7.23 1.92
C VAL A 120 -6.88 -8.50 2.60
N PHE A 121 -6.82 -8.52 3.92
CA PHE A 121 -7.27 -9.65 4.72
C PHE A 121 -8.41 -9.22 5.67
N GLU A 122 -9.34 -10.11 5.87
CA GLU A 122 -10.27 -10.10 6.99
C GLU A 122 -9.78 -11.14 7.99
N GLU A 123 -9.43 -10.70 9.20
CA GLU A 123 -8.66 -11.51 10.13
C GLU A 123 -7.41 -12.11 9.45
N ASP A 124 -7.35 -13.43 9.27
CA ASP A 124 -6.23 -14.14 8.65
C ASP A 124 -6.49 -14.65 7.23
N GLN A 125 -7.67 -14.33 6.67
CA GLN A 125 -8.12 -14.80 5.35
C GLN A 125 -8.01 -13.70 4.31
N LEU A 126 -7.39 -14.00 3.18
CA LEU A 126 -7.32 -13.10 2.02
C LEU A 126 -8.70 -12.92 1.39
N ILE A 127 -9.20 -11.69 1.39
CA ILE A 127 -10.50 -11.32 0.83
C ILE A 127 -10.40 -10.62 -0.54
N GLY A 128 -9.28 -9.93 -0.82
CA GLY A 128 -9.10 -9.28 -2.12
C GLY A 128 -7.78 -8.57 -2.29
N PHE A 129 -7.72 -7.74 -3.33
CA PHE A 129 -6.53 -6.98 -3.69
C PHE A 129 -6.89 -5.54 -4.04
N LEU A 130 -6.04 -4.62 -3.65
CA LEU A 130 -6.05 -3.24 -4.09
C LEU A 130 -5.04 -3.06 -5.22
N SER A 131 -5.35 -2.17 -6.16
CA SER A 131 -4.43 -1.78 -7.23
C SER A 131 -3.19 -1.10 -6.68
N VAL A 132 -2.16 -0.97 -7.51
CA VAL A 132 -0.94 -0.22 -7.18
C VAL A 132 -1.27 1.25 -6.84
N GLU A 133 -2.23 1.87 -7.56
CA GLU A 133 -2.67 3.25 -7.28
C GLU A 133 -3.39 3.35 -5.92
N ASP A 134 -4.34 2.46 -5.64
CA ASP A 134 -5.04 2.42 -4.34
C ASP A 134 -4.06 2.16 -3.19
N THR A 135 -3.06 1.29 -3.43
CA THR A 135 -2.00 1.01 -2.45
C THR A 135 -1.18 2.27 -2.13
N ARG A 136 -0.83 3.07 -3.13
CA ARG A 136 -0.16 4.37 -2.91
C ARG A 136 -1.04 5.31 -2.10
N ASN A 137 -2.34 5.39 -2.41
CA ASN A 137 -3.29 6.23 -1.67
C ASN A 137 -3.45 5.77 -0.21
N TYR A 138 -3.47 4.45 0.02
CA TYR A 138 -3.40 3.87 1.37
C TYR A 138 -2.12 4.28 2.10
N LEU A 139 -0.97 4.21 1.45
CA LEU A 139 0.32 4.53 2.06
C LEU A 139 0.44 6.00 2.48
N TRP A 140 -0.27 6.92 1.85
CA TRP A 140 -0.35 8.31 2.33
C TRP A 140 -0.98 8.43 3.72
N THR A 141 -1.86 7.51 4.10
CA THR A 141 -2.37 7.45 5.47
C THR A 141 -1.36 6.86 6.47
N GLN A 142 -0.25 6.27 5.97
CA GLN A 142 0.79 5.58 6.73
C GLN A 142 2.16 6.31 6.67
N ASP A 143 2.18 7.65 6.50
CA ASP A 143 3.40 8.47 6.43
C ASP A 143 4.38 8.07 5.30
N ILE A 144 3.90 8.02 4.08
CA ILE A 144 4.75 7.79 2.91
C ILE A 144 5.74 8.95 2.71
N HIS A 145 7.01 8.66 2.41
CA HIS A 145 8.03 9.69 2.31
C HIS A 145 8.31 10.16 0.88
N LEU A 146 8.26 9.27 -0.10
CA LEU A 146 8.59 9.59 -1.49
C LEU A 146 7.58 8.99 -2.45
N THR A 147 7.11 9.79 -3.39
CA THR A 147 6.30 9.33 -4.54
C THR A 147 6.27 10.42 -5.62
N THR A 148 5.85 10.04 -6.82
CA THR A 148 5.59 10.98 -7.90
C THR A 148 4.15 10.82 -8.38
N VAL A 149 3.44 11.92 -8.56
CA VAL A 149 2.06 11.94 -9.03
C VAL A 149 1.89 12.85 -10.22
N SER A 150 0.98 12.49 -11.10
CA SER A 150 0.52 13.32 -12.22
C SER A 150 -0.82 13.92 -11.85
N VAL A 151 -0.84 15.21 -11.51
CA VAL A 151 -2.04 15.93 -11.09
C VAL A 151 -2.67 16.62 -12.30
N PRO A 152 -3.94 16.35 -12.63
CA PRO A 152 -4.61 17.02 -13.74
C PRO A 152 -4.73 18.53 -13.51
N CYS A 153 -4.45 19.32 -14.55
CA CYS A 153 -4.60 20.78 -14.53
C CYS A 153 -5.35 21.33 -15.76
N GLY A 154 -6.03 20.47 -16.47
CA GLY A 154 -6.85 20.76 -17.65
C GLY A 154 -7.02 19.51 -18.51
N GLU A 155 -7.70 19.65 -19.64
CA GLU A 155 -7.91 18.55 -20.58
C GLU A 155 -6.56 18.08 -21.13
N ASP A 156 -6.23 16.81 -20.90
CA ASP A 156 -4.96 16.16 -21.27
C ASP A 156 -3.68 16.88 -20.80
N LYS A 157 -3.79 17.66 -19.71
CA LYS A 157 -2.65 18.39 -19.13
C LYS A 157 -2.43 17.99 -17.68
N TYR A 158 -1.17 17.84 -17.32
CA TYR A 158 -0.77 17.35 -16.02
C TYR A 158 0.39 18.16 -15.45
N LEU A 159 0.40 18.26 -14.13
CA LEU A 159 1.56 18.64 -13.33
C LEU A 159 2.27 17.34 -12.91
N GLY A 160 3.55 17.23 -13.19
CA GLY A 160 4.40 16.21 -12.58
C GLY A 160 4.89 16.71 -11.23
N VAL A 161 4.42 16.08 -10.15
CA VAL A 161 4.71 16.52 -8.78
C VAL A 161 5.43 15.41 -8.04
N ARG A 162 6.58 15.71 -7.47
CA ARG A 162 7.31 14.81 -6.56
C ARG A 162 6.99 15.18 -5.12
N VAL A 163 6.47 14.22 -4.37
CA VAL A 163 6.32 14.33 -2.91
C VAL A 163 7.65 13.93 -2.28
N LYS A 164 8.26 14.83 -1.52
CA LYS A 164 9.55 14.60 -0.83
C LYS A 164 9.36 14.14 0.60
N ASN A 165 8.28 14.59 1.22
CA ASN A 165 7.95 14.22 2.59
C ASN A 165 6.44 14.32 2.78
N SER A 166 5.90 13.45 3.62
CA SER A 166 4.53 13.54 4.10
C SER A 166 4.48 13.32 5.60
N ARG A 167 3.50 13.93 6.25
CA ARG A 167 3.16 13.68 7.64
C ARG A 167 1.67 13.55 7.74
N THR A 168 1.23 12.44 8.29
CA THR A 168 -0.18 12.14 8.47
C THR A 168 -0.53 12.18 9.95
N LYS A 169 -1.64 12.83 10.27
CA LYS A 169 -2.20 12.87 11.61
C LYS A 169 -3.66 12.45 11.56
N ILE A 170 -3.97 11.38 12.30
CA ILE A 170 -5.33 10.90 12.44
C ILE A 170 -5.91 11.44 13.74
N ASN A 171 -6.98 12.21 13.62
CA ASN A 171 -7.75 12.73 14.74
C ASN A 171 -9.10 12.03 14.79
N THR A 172 -9.53 11.62 15.96
CA THR A 172 -10.80 10.94 16.13
C THR A 172 -11.71 11.74 17.06
N SER A 173 -13.00 11.72 16.80
CA SER A 173 -14.01 12.33 17.65
C SER A 173 -15.28 11.46 17.66
N TYR A 174 -16.14 11.68 18.65
CA TYR A 174 -17.40 10.97 18.77
C TYR A 174 -18.55 12.01 18.78
N ILE A 175 -19.25 12.11 17.67
CA ILE A 175 -20.26 13.16 17.45
C ILE A 175 -21.58 12.48 17.01
N ASN A 176 -22.68 12.85 17.64
CA ASN A 176 -24.01 12.30 17.34
C ASN A 176 -24.03 10.76 17.36
N GLU A 177 -23.40 10.18 18.37
CA GLU A 177 -23.31 8.72 18.58
C GLU A 177 -22.58 7.95 17.47
N LYS A 178 -21.76 8.65 16.66
CA LYS A 178 -20.95 8.04 15.60
C LYS A 178 -19.47 8.44 15.73
N PRO A 179 -18.55 7.53 15.42
CA PRO A 179 -17.14 7.87 15.28
C PRO A 179 -16.95 8.77 14.03
N HIS A 180 -16.13 9.79 14.19
CA HIS A 180 -15.67 10.66 13.11
C HIS A 180 -14.15 10.62 13.06
N ILE A 181 -13.62 10.32 11.88
CA ILE A 181 -12.18 10.24 11.62
C ILE A 181 -11.80 11.39 10.70
N THR A 182 -10.80 12.15 11.10
CA THR A 182 -10.20 13.19 10.27
C THR A 182 -8.76 12.83 10.00
N VAL A 183 -8.39 12.75 8.73
CA VAL A 183 -7.02 12.46 8.28
C VAL A 183 -6.42 13.75 7.75
N ASP A 184 -5.51 14.34 8.51
CA ASP A 184 -4.77 15.55 8.13
C ASP A 184 -3.43 15.14 7.54
N ILE A 185 -3.17 15.48 6.27
CA ILE A 185 -1.94 15.13 5.57
C ILE A 185 -1.22 16.42 5.16
N LEU A 186 0.01 16.57 5.61
CA LEU A 186 0.90 17.63 5.20
C LEU A 186 1.93 17.08 4.21
N LEU A 187 1.94 17.62 2.98
CA LEU A 187 2.86 17.23 1.93
C LEU A 187 3.90 18.31 1.67
N GLU A 188 5.17 17.93 1.58
CA GLU A 188 6.23 18.73 1.00
C GLU A 188 6.46 18.26 -0.42
N THR A 189 6.18 19.15 -1.39
CA THR A 189 6.17 18.78 -2.81
C THR A 189 7.13 19.62 -3.64
N GLU A 190 7.58 19.06 -4.75
CA GLU A 190 8.40 19.73 -5.77
C GLU A 190 7.76 19.54 -7.14
N LEU A 191 7.54 20.65 -7.84
CA LEU A 191 7.08 20.64 -9.22
C LEU A 191 8.21 20.16 -10.13
N GLN A 192 8.05 19.00 -10.76
CA GLN A 192 9.04 18.42 -11.68
C GLN A 192 8.79 18.85 -13.13
N SER A 193 7.52 18.93 -13.51
CA SER A 193 7.11 19.35 -14.86
C SER A 193 5.71 19.94 -14.85
N SER A 194 5.42 20.80 -15.81
CA SER A 194 4.09 21.36 -16.03
C SER A 194 3.75 21.36 -17.53
N HIS A 195 2.65 20.73 -17.88
CA HIS A 195 2.01 20.89 -19.19
C HIS A 195 0.99 22.02 -19.18
N CYS A 196 0.72 22.61 -18.01
CA CYS A 196 -0.16 23.76 -17.84
C CYS A 196 0.57 25.02 -18.29
N ARG A 197 -0.09 25.86 -19.09
CA ARG A 197 0.51 27.06 -19.70
C ARG A 197 0.45 28.29 -18.77
N GLU A 198 0.69 28.10 -17.49
CA GLU A 198 0.69 29.18 -16.52
C GLU A 198 2.11 29.74 -16.31
N ASP A 199 2.19 31.01 -15.94
CA ASP A 199 3.46 31.68 -15.69
C ASP A 199 4.04 31.26 -14.35
N LEU A 200 5.11 30.45 -14.39
CA LEU A 200 5.81 29.94 -13.21
C LEU A 200 6.65 31.01 -12.47
N THR A 201 6.68 32.26 -12.95
CA THR A 201 7.34 33.37 -12.23
C THR A 201 6.40 33.98 -11.18
N LEU A 202 5.11 33.66 -11.22
CA LEU A 202 4.09 34.22 -10.34
C LEU A 202 3.83 33.31 -9.13
N VAL A 203 3.79 33.89 -7.95
CA VAL A 203 3.45 33.17 -6.70
C VAL A 203 2.02 32.62 -6.73
N GLU A 204 1.10 33.32 -7.38
CA GLU A 204 -0.29 32.92 -7.53
C GLU A 204 -0.43 31.61 -8.31
N THR A 205 0.43 31.34 -9.28
CA THR A 205 0.49 30.07 -10.01
C THR A 205 0.80 28.91 -9.08
N TYR A 206 1.79 29.07 -8.19
CA TYR A 206 2.12 28.03 -7.20
C TYR A 206 0.97 27.79 -6.21
N LYS A 207 0.32 28.84 -5.70
CA LYS A 207 -0.85 28.71 -4.83
C LYS A 207 -2.02 28.03 -5.53
N HIS A 208 -2.17 28.23 -6.84
CA HIS A 208 -3.17 27.51 -7.61
C HIS A 208 -2.81 26.02 -7.73
N TYR A 209 -1.56 25.72 -8.03
CA TYR A 209 -1.08 24.33 -8.11
C TYR A 209 -1.16 23.60 -6.77
N GLU A 210 -0.84 24.24 -5.66
CA GLU A 210 -1.03 23.70 -4.32
C GLU A 210 -2.49 23.25 -4.11
N LYS A 211 -3.46 24.09 -4.46
CA LYS A 211 -4.90 23.71 -4.35
C LYS A 211 -5.28 22.54 -5.24
N LEU A 212 -4.74 22.45 -6.47
CA LEU A 212 -5.00 21.33 -7.37
C LEU A 212 -4.42 20.03 -6.77
N ILE A 213 -3.22 20.10 -6.20
CA ILE A 213 -2.57 18.96 -5.56
C ILE A 213 -3.39 18.52 -4.34
N ASP A 214 -3.75 19.45 -3.46
CA ASP A 214 -4.53 19.16 -2.26
C ASP A 214 -5.88 18.50 -2.61
N GLN A 215 -6.59 19.06 -3.58
CA GLN A 215 -7.85 18.48 -4.04
C GLN A 215 -7.66 17.08 -4.60
N TYR A 216 -6.72 16.90 -5.51
CA TYR A 216 -6.43 15.62 -6.15
C TYR A 216 -6.09 14.53 -5.12
N VAL A 217 -5.15 14.82 -4.21
CA VAL A 217 -4.71 13.87 -3.17
C VAL A 217 -5.86 13.54 -2.23
N SER A 218 -6.62 14.55 -1.78
CA SER A 218 -7.77 14.35 -0.88
C SER A 218 -8.85 13.48 -1.51
N GLU A 219 -9.21 13.75 -2.77
CA GLU A 219 -10.20 12.95 -3.52
C GLU A 219 -9.71 11.50 -3.67
N LYS A 220 -8.47 11.28 -4.09
CA LYS A 220 -7.92 9.95 -4.30
C LYS A 220 -7.86 9.10 -3.02
N ILE A 221 -7.52 9.71 -1.90
CA ILE A 221 -7.53 9.02 -0.60
C ILE A 221 -8.96 8.71 -0.17
N ALA A 222 -9.89 9.66 -0.29
CA ALA A 222 -11.29 9.46 0.04
C ALA A 222 -11.93 8.34 -0.81
N ASP A 223 -11.65 8.33 -2.12
CA ASP A 223 -12.10 7.28 -3.04
C ASP A 223 -11.59 5.90 -2.60
N THR A 224 -10.30 5.82 -2.21
CA THR A 224 -9.70 4.55 -1.76
C THR A 224 -10.29 4.09 -0.42
N ILE A 225 -10.53 5.01 0.52
CA ILE A 225 -11.20 4.68 1.79
C ILE A 225 -12.60 4.14 1.52
N SER A 226 -13.41 4.87 0.72
CA SER A 226 -14.76 4.43 0.37
C SER A 226 -14.75 3.08 -0.35
N LYS A 227 -13.83 2.88 -1.28
CA LYS A 227 -13.67 1.60 -1.97
C LYS A 227 -13.41 0.45 -1.00
N VAL A 228 -12.52 0.64 -0.03
CA VAL A 228 -12.20 -0.40 0.97
C VAL A 228 -13.42 -0.69 1.83
N GLN A 229 -14.15 0.32 2.26
CA GLN A 229 -15.37 0.16 3.04
C GLN A 229 -16.46 -0.56 2.26
N ASP A 230 -16.69 -0.15 0.99
CA ASP A 230 -17.78 -0.68 0.17
C ASP A 230 -17.50 -2.09 -0.36
N GLU A 231 -16.25 -2.39 -0.75
CA GLU A 231 -15.89 -3.66 -1.39
C GLU A 231 -15.45 -4.73 -0.40
N PHE A 232 -14.78 -4.33 0.69
CA PHE A 232 -14.18 -5.27 1.65
C PHE A 232 -14.83 -5.24 3.03
N GLY A 233 -15.38 -4.11 3.46
CA GLY A 233 -16.01 -3.96 4.78
C GLY A 233 -15.04 -4.17 5.94
N VAL A 234 -13.78 -3.76 5.81
CA VAL A 234 -12.73 -3.93 6.83
C VAL A 234 -11.91 -2.66 7.03
N ASP A 235 -11.43 -2.43 8.23
CA ASP A 235 -10.53 -1.32 8.53
C ASP A 235 -9.06 -1.75 8.35
N ILE A 236 -8.48 -1.48 7.18
CA ILE A 236 -7.05 -1.68 6.94
C ILE A 236 -6.20 -0.48 7.35
N PHE A 237 -6.81 0.70 7.53
CA PHE A 237 -6.12 1.95 7.83
C PHE A 237 -5.68 2.05 9.29
N GLY A 238 -6.34 1.30 10.17
CA GLY A 238 -6.14 1.32 11.61
C GLY A 238 -6.86 2.47 12.30
N PHE A 239 -7.94 2.96 11.71
CA PHE A 239 -8.79 4.00 12.31
C PHE A 239 -9.39 3.54 13.65
N GLY A 240 -9.73 2.25 13.75
CA GLY A 240 -10.20 1.64 14.99
C GLY A 240 -9.15 1.66 16.09
N ASP A 241 -7.89 1.40 15.77
CA ASP A 241 -6.77 1.51 16.71
C ASP A 241 -6.59 2.95 17.20
N ASP A 242 -6.70 3.94 16.29
CA ASP A 242 -6.61 5.35 16.63
C ASP A 242 -7.80 5.81 17.47
N PHE A 243 -9.00 5.36 17.12
CA PHE A 243 -10.21 5.64 17.89
C PHE A 243 -10.15 4.98 19.28
N TYR A 244 -9.68 3.73 19.37
CA TYR A 244 -9.49 3.05 20.66
C TYR A 244 -8.52 3.79 21.58
N ARG A 245 -7.40 4.28 21.04
CA ARG A 245 -6.43 5.04 21.85
C ARG A 245 -7.01 6.33 22.42
N GLN A 246 -7.87 7.01 21.68
CA GLN A 246 -8.46 8.29 22.08
C GLN A 246 -9.78 8.10 22.86
N HIS A 247 -10.57 7.07 22.56
CA HIS A 247 -11.90 6.81 23.09
C HIS A 247 -12.11 5.35 23.55
N PRO A 248 -11.31 4.81 24.49
CA PRO A 248 -11.28 3.37 24.76
C PRO A 248 -12.59 2.79 25.27
N LYS A 249 -13.40 3.57 25.98
CA LYS A 249 -14.72 3.12 26.47
C LYS A 249 -15.73 3.01 25.33
N LYS A 250 -15.71 3.97 24.41
CA LYS A 250 -16.63 3.99 23.26
C LYS A 250 -16.28 2.92 22.23
N PHE A 251 -15.01 2.72 21.98
CA PHE A 251 -14.57 1.65 21.08
C PHE A 251 -15.05 0.27 21.55
N LYS A 252 -15.01 -0.02 22.86
CA LYS A 252 -15.51 -1.29 23.39
C LYS A 252 -17.01 -1.52 23.16
N GLU A 253 -17.79 -0.44 23.08
CA GLU A 253 -19.21 -0.49 22.76
C GLU A 253 -19.45 -0.74 21.27
N LEU A 254 -18.57 -0.24 20.41
CA LEU A 254 -18.68 -0.28 18.93
C LEU A 254 -17.86 -1.40 18.27
N LYS A 255 -17.01 -2.08 19.02
CA LYS A 255 -16.04 -3.04 18.46
C LYS A 255 -16.65 -4.11 17.55
N GLN A 256 -17.86 -4.61 17.87
CA GLN A 256 -18.52 -5.64 17.08
C GLN A 256 -19.10 -5.12 15.76
N ASP A 257 -19.37 -3.82 15.71
CA ASP A 257 -19.97 -3.14 14.56
C ASP A 257 -18.98 -2.16 13.90
N TRP A 258 -17.67 -2.27 14.24
CA TRP A 258 -16.67 -1.31 13.75
C TRP A 258 -16.49 -1.36 12.24
N ASP A 259 -16.51 -2.55 11.67
CA ASP A 259 -16.35 -2.79 10.22
C ASP A 259 -17.70 -2.76 9.46
N ALA A 260 -18.82 -2.46 10.13
CA ALA A 260 -20.18 -2.47 9.57
C ALA A 260 -20.62 -1.12 8.97
#